data_39101692cdb0f3a831b4fd6787e9a874
#
_entry.id   39101692cdb0f3a831b4fd6787e9a874
#
_cell.length_a   1.000
_cell.length_b   1.000
_cell.length_c   1.000
_cell.angle_alpha   90.00
_cell.angle_beta   90.00
_cell.angle_gamma   90.00
#
_symmetry.space_group_name_H-M   'P 1'
#
loop_
_entity.id
_entity.type
_entity.pdbx_description
1 polymer ?
#
loop_
_entity_poly.entity_id
_entity_poly.type
_entity_poly.pdbx_seq_one_letter_code
_entity_poly.pdbx_strand_id
1 'polypeptide(L)'
;MQKLLSAISTGAHLTPQQTAFHKITQSRDFAIVMLFLGTGIRVSECVGIDIEDVDFRTNALLVTRKGGNQVILYFPREVATALKAYLTQRETITPMPGHEHALFLSLQRRRITQRAVELMVKKYAMLVVPLKKRMSPHKLRSTYATNLYQATEDIYLVAEALGHSDVNTTRKHYASMSDARMRQAADHTHLQMAHDESASQDSTIEDSKPITEHDLK
;
A
#
# COMPACT_ATOMS: atom_id res chain seq x y z
N MET A 1 -7.89 -4.27 6.41
CA MET A 1 -6.57 -3.89 6.96
C MET A 1 -6.68 -3.15 8.27
N GLN A 2 -7.61 -2.20 8.42
CA GLN A 2 -7.85 -1.46 9.67
C GLN A 2 -8.04 -2.36 10.90
N LYS A 3 -8.79 -3.47 10.79
CA LYS A 3 -8.96 -4.45 11.89
C LYS A 3 -7.63 -5.05 12.39
N LEU A 4 -6.66 -5.30 11.50
CA LEU A 4 -5.35 -5.81 11.90
C LEU A 4 -4.58 -4.74 12.70
N LEU A 5 -4.54 -3.51 12.22
CA LEU A 5 -3.90 -2.39 12.91
C LEU A 5 -4.54 -2.13 14.26
N SER A 6 -5.88 -2.15 14.34
CA SER A 6 -6.61 -2.04 15.61
C SER A 6 -6.25 -3.17 16.58
N ALA A 7 -6.19 -4.43 16.12
CA ALA A 7 -5.81 -5.55 16.98
C ALA A 7 -4.38 -5.42 17.53
N ILE A 8 -3.45 -4.85 16.73
CA ILE A 8 -2.08 -4.58 17.20
C ILE A 8 -2.08 -3.40 18.20
N SER A 9 -2.85 -2.34 17.94
CA SER A 9 -2.88 -1.17 18.81
C SER A 9 -3.55 -1.44 20.16
N THR A 10 -4.63 -2.22 20.18
CA THR A 10 -5.44 -2.44 21.40
C THR A 10 -5.09 -3.72 22.14
N GLY A 11 -4.49 -4.71 21.46
CA GLY A 11 -4.31 -6.05 22.00
C GLY A 11 -5.62 -6.80 22.25
N ALA A 12 -6.74 -6.38 21.62
CA ALA A 12 -8.02 -7.01 21.79
C ALA A 12 -7.97 -8.50 21.40
N HIS A 13 -8.65 -9.33 22.20
CA HIS A 13 -8.73 -10.80 22.04
C HIS A 13 -7.42 -11.57 22.28
N LEU A 14 -6.40 -10.94 22.86
CA LEU A 14 -5.20 -11.64 23.31
C LEU A 14 -5.47 -12.39 24.62
N THR A 15 -4.82 -13.56 24.80
CA THR A 15 -4.82 -14.26 26.09
C THR A 15 -4.03 -13.47 27.12
N PRO A 16 -4.21 -13.68 28.44
CA PRO A 16 -3.46 -12.98 29.47
C PRO A 16 -1.93 -13.07 29.28
N GLN A 17 -1.42 -14.24 28.90
CA GLN A 17 0.00 -14.43 28.60
C GLN A 17 0.43 -13.63 27.37
N GLN A 18 -0.36 -13.63 26.31
CA GLN A 18 -0.06 -12.84 25.11
C GLN A 18 -0.11 -11.34 25.38
N THR A 19 -1.00 -10.88 26.28
CA THR A 19 -1.12 -9.47 26.68
C THR A 19 0.13 -8.98 27.39
N ALA A 20 0.74 -9.81 28.25
CA ALA A 20 2.00 -9.45 28.92
C ALA A 20 3.12 -9.17 27.90
N PHE A 21 3.28 -10.05 26.91
CA PHE A 21 4.27 -9.84 25.83
C PHE A 21 3.88 -8.68 24.91
N HIS A 22 2.58 -8.52 24.64
CA HIS A 22 2.07 -7.46 23.79
C HIS A 22 2.45 -6.07 24.32
N LYS A 23 2.32 -5.82 25.62
CA LYS A 23 2.71 -4.54 26.23
C LYS A 23 4.15 -4.14 25.91
N ILE A 24 5.04 -5.12 25.76
CA ILE A 24 6.48 -4.90 25.48
C ILE A 24 6.72 -4.77 23.96
N THR A 25 5.94 -5.44 23.12
CA THR A 25 6.22 -5.57 21.68
C THR A 25 5.29 -4.74 20.80
N GLN A 26 4.26 -4.12 21.36
CA GLN A 26 3.19 -3.46 20.60
C GLN A 26 3.71 -2.40 19.63
N SER A 27 4.52 -1.46 20.10
CA SER A 27 5.03 -0.37 19.27
C SER A 27 5.90 -0.89 18.12
N ARG A 28 6.76 -1.89 18.42
CA ARG A 28 7.56 -2.60 17.41
C ARG A 28 6.69 -3.30 16.38
N ASP A 29 5.74 -4.11 16.84
CA ASP A 29 4.86 -4.93 15.98
C ASP A 29 4.01 -4.03 15.10
N PHE A 30 3.54 -2.90 15.65
CA PHE A 30 2.80 -1.87 14.91
C PHE A 30 3.68 -1.20 13.85
N ALA A 31 4.90 -0.76 14.22
CA ALA A 31 5.83 -0.13 13.29
C ALA A 31 6.21 -1.06 12.13
N ILE A 32 6.46 -2.34 12.39
CA ILE A 32 6.75 -3.34 11.36
C ILE A 32 5.58 -3.49 10.38
N VAL A 33 4.34 -3.60 10.87
CA VAL A 33 3.17 -3.74 9.99
C VAL A 33 2.90 -2.47 9.20
N MET A 34 3.05 -1.29 9.83
CA MET A 34 2.95 0.00 9.14
C MET A 34 4.01 0.12 8.03
N LEU A 35 5.23 -0.34 8.28
CA LEU A 35 6.30 -0.32 7.28
C LEU A 35 5.97 -1.22 6.07
N PHE A 36 5.45 -2.44 6.30
CA PHE A 36 5.00 -3.30 5.20
C PHE A 36 3.88 -2.65 4.37
N LEU A 37 2.93 -1.99 5.03
CA LEU A 37 1.77 -1.38 4.37
C LEU A 37 2.10 -0.06 3.67
N GLY A 38 3.12 0.66 4.14
CA GLY A 38 3.52 1.94 3.58
C GLY A 38 4.63 1.89 2.53
N THR A 39 5.38 0.77 2.46
CA THR A 39 6.52 0.65 1.53
C THR A 39 6.51 -0.61 0.68
N GLY A 40 5.73 -1.61 1.06
CA GLY A 40 5.78 -2.91 0.41
C GLY A 40 7.10 -3.64 0.55
N ILE A 41 7.94 -3.32 1.53
CA ILE A 41 9.25 -3.94 1.79
C ILE A 41 9.16 -5.47 1.92
N ARG A 42 10.20 -6.21 1.53
CA ARG A 42 10.26 -7.66 1.78
C ARG A 42 10.60 -7.95 3.23
N VAL A 43 10.13 -9.11 3.76
CA VAL A 43 10.42 -9.49 5.15
C VAL A 43 11.93 -9.62 5.41
N SER A 44 12.69 -10.14 4.44
CA SER A 44 14.16 -10.24 4.54
C SER A 44 14.83 -8.87 4.61
N GLU A 45 14.34 -7.91 3.84
CA GLU A 45 14.81 -6.54 3.83
C GLU A 45 14.45 -5.84 5.16
N CYS A 46 13.21 -5.98 5.62
CA CYS A 46 12.72 -5.38 6.87
C CYS A 46 13.56 -5.78 8.10
N VAL A 47 13.92 -7.07 8.23
CA VAL A 47 14.71 -7.52 9.37
C VAL A 47 16.19 -7.11 9.28
N GLY A 48 16.64 -6.75 8.08
CA GLY A 48 18.02 -6.30 7.84
C GLY A 48 18.28 -4.82 8.15
N ILE A 49 17.23 -4.02 8.36
CA ILE A 49 17.35 -2.56 8.53
C ILE A 49 18.13 -2.24 9.81
N ASP A 50 19.03 -1.28 9.70
CA ASP A 50 19.71 -0.64 10.82
C ASP A 50 19.04 0.71 11.19
N ILE A 51 19.31 1.23 12.37
CA ILE A 51 18.72 2.50 12.83
C ILE A 51 19.14 3.63 11.90
N GLU A 52 20.39 3.61 11.47
CA GLU A 52 21.03 4.59 10.60
C GLU A 52 20.48 4.60 9.16
N ASP A 53 19.82 3.51 8.74
CA ASP A 53 19.18 3.43 7.43
C ASP A 53 17.91 4.28 7.32
N VAL A 54 17.39 4.81 8.43
CA VAL A 54 16.13 5.55 8.47
C VAL A 54 16.38 7.06 8.49
N ASP A 55 16.03 7.75 7.42
CA ASP A 55 16.03 9.22 7.37
C ASP A 55 14.62 9.79 7.60
N PHE A 56 14.38 10.32 8.79
CA PHE A 56 13.11 10.96 9.14
C PHE A 56 12.95 12.39 8.58
N ARG A 57 13.99 12.99 8.04
CA ARG A 57 13.91 14.30 7.41
C ARG A 57 13.24 14.19 6.04
N THR A 58 13.61 13.18 5.28
CA THR A 58 13.07 12.92 3.94
C THR A 58 12.00 11.84 3.94
N ASN A 59 11.74 11.17 5.09
CA ASN A 59 10.89 9.98 5.20
C ASN A 59 11.36 8.87 4.25
N ALA A 60 12.64 8.60 4.25
CA ALA A 60 13.28 7.63 3.39
C ALA A 60 13.96 6.52 4.21
N LEU A 61 14.09 5.36 3.60
CA LEU A 61 14.68 4.17 4.16
C LEU A 61 15.66 3.58 3.13
N LEU A 62 16.92 3.43 3.52
CA LEU A 62 17.91 2.68 2.74
C LEU A 62 17.72 1.18 2.95
N VAL A 63 17.59 0.43 1.87
CA VAL A 63 17.32 -1.01 1.92
C VAL A 63 18.30 -1.75 1.04
N THR A 64 18.97 -2.75 1.61
CA THR A 64 19.83 -3.65 0.85
C THR A 64 19.02 -4.84 0.35
N ARG A 65 18.90 -4.96 -0.97
CA ARG A 65 18.19 -6.05 -1.67
C ARG A 65 19.10 -7.26 -1.87
N LYS A 66 18.49 -8.38 -2.29
CA LYS A 66 19.25 -9.58 -2.69
C LYS A 66 20.28 -9.22 -3.76
N GLY A 67 21.53 -9.63 -3.55
CA GLY A 67 22.65 -9.29 -4.44
C GLY A 67 23.42 -8.03 -4.05
N GLY A 68 23.11 -7.41 -2.89
CA GLY A 68 23.83 -6.26 -2.36
C GLY A 68 23.41 -4.90 -2.91
N ASN A 69 22.47 -4.85 -3.86
CA ASN A 69 21.95 -3.59 -4.40
C ASN A 69 21.20 -2.81 -3.34
N GLN A 70 21.58 -1.55 -3.15
CA GLN A 70 20.89 -0.63 -2.26
C GLN A 70 19.83 0.18 -3.01
N VAL A 71 18.67 0.37 -2.39
CA VAL A 71 17.58 1.19 -2.90
C VAL A 71 17.00 2.05 -1.80
N ILE A 72 16.48 3.19 -2.17
CA ILE A 72 15.75 4.07 -1.26
C ILE A 72 14.26 3.78 -1.41
N LEU A 73 13.58 3.51 -0.29
CA LEU A 73 12.14 3.41 -0.20
C LEU A 73 11.61 4.63 0.56
N TYR A 74 10.64 5.32 -0.01
CA TYR A 74 9.96 6.41 0.68
C TYR A 74 8.75 5.87 1.45
N PHE A 75 8.47 6.46 2.61
CA PHE A 75 7.35 6.06 3.45
C PHE A 75 6.49 7.28 3.87
N PRO A 76 5.16 7.10 4.06
CA PRO A 76 4.27 8.17 4.47
C PRO A 76 4.46 8.54 5.94
N ARG A 77 3.89 9.71 6.34
CA ARG A 77 4.01 10.26 7.70
C ARG A 77 3.53 9.31 8.79
N GLU A 78 2.52 8.51 8.51
CA GLU A 78 1.96 7.53 9.45
C GLU A 78 2.98 6.45 9.81
N VAL A 79 3.79 6.03 8.84
CA VAL A 79 4.91 5.11 9.07
C VAL A 79 6.00 5.79 9.90
N ALA A 80 6.34 7.06 9.57
CA ALA A 80 7.32 7.83 10.35
C ALA A 80 6.88 7.95 11.82
N THR A 81 5.62 8.24 12.08
CA THR A 81 5.06 8.31 13.44
C THR A 81 5.18 6.99 14.18
N ALA A 82 4.85 5.88 13.52
CA ALA A 82 4.95 4.55 14.11
C ALA A 82 6.41 4.15 14.41
N LEU A 83 7.33 4.45 13.49
CA LEU A 83 8.77 4.19 13.69
C LEU A 83 9.35 5.03 14.82
N LYS A 84 9.02 6.32 14.91
CA LYS A 84 9.47 7.20 16.00
C LYS A 84 8.97 6.71 17.36
N ALA A 85 7.69 6.34 17.46
CA ALA A 85 7.13 5.78 18.69
C ALA A 85 7.84 4.50 19.12
N TYR A 86 8.19 3.64 18.17
CA TYR A 86 8.99 2.45 18.47
C TYR A 86 10.43 2.81 18.87
N LEU A 87 11.09 3.72 18.19
CA LEU A 87 12.47 4.12 18.50
C LEU A 87 12.59 4.69 19.91
N THR A 88 11.64 5.50 20.38
CA THR A 88 11.60 5.96 21.77
C THR A 88 11.59 4.79 22.75
N GLN A 89 10.82 3.73 22.47
CA GLN A 89 10.87 2.50 23.29
C GLN A 89 12.18 1.73 23.07
N ARG A 90 12.69 1.66 21.84
CA ARG A 90 13.92 0.96 21.48
C ARG A 90 15.15 1.50 22.24
N GLU A 91 15.22 2.80 22.48
CA GLU A 91 16.28 3.48 23.22
C GLU A 91 16.37 3.00 24.68
N THR A 92 15.27 2.52 25.26
CA THR A 92 15.25 1.96 26.63
C THR A 92 15.76 0.51 26.71
N ILE A 93 16.02 -0.12 25.56
CA ILE A 93 16.42 -1.53 25.48
C ILE A 93 17.91 -1.61 25.18
N THR A 94 18.71 -2.19 26.11
CA THR A 94 20.12 -2.52 25.83
C THR A 94 20.19 -3.75 24.93
N PRO A 95 20.66 -3.65 23.67
CA PRO A 95 20.77 -4.79 22.76
C PRO A 95 21.80 -5.81 23.28
N MET A 96 21.71 -7.03 22.78
CA MET A 96 22.79 -8.00 22.91
C MET A 96 23.98 -7.58 22.03
N PRO A 97 25.23 -7.91 22.42
CA PRO A 97 26.42 -7.61 21.64
C PRO A 97 26.29 -8.05 20.18
N GLY A 98 26.65 -7.16 19.24
CA GLY A 98 26.53 -7.37 17.79
C GLY A 98 25.14 -7.08 17.19
N HIS A 99 24.22 -6.53 17.99
CA HIS A 99 22.87 -6.16 17.53
C HIS A 99 22.51 -4.70 17.84
N GLU A 100 23.50 -3.86 18.12
CA GLU A 100 23.35 -2.46 18.55
C GLU A 100 22.64 -1.62 17.48
N HIS A 101 23.04 -1.81 16.24
CA HIS A 101 22.49 -1.09 15.07
C HIS A 101 21.12 -1.57 14.60
N ALA A 102 20.74 -2.81 14.98
CA ALA A 102 19.47 -3.38 14.49
C ALA A 102 18.27 -2.50 14.84
N LEU A 103 17.52 -2.06 13.81
CA LEU A 103 16.29 -1.28 14.02
C LEU A 103 15.30 -2.07 14.86
N PHE A 104 14.97 -3.29 14.46
CA PHE A 104 13.98 -4.11 15.16
C PHE A 104 14.62 -5.20 16.02
N LEU A 105 14.31 -5.20 17.31
CA LEU A 105 14.80 -6.20 18.26
C LEU A 105 13.72 -7.22 18.63
N SER A 106 14.15 -8.45 18.81
CA SER A 106 13.37 -9.52 19.43
C SER A 106 13.26 -9.33 20.95
N LEU A 107 12.43 -10.15 21.62
CA LEU A 107 12.39 -10.19 23.10
C LEU A 107 13.72 -10.60 23.73
N GLN A 108 14.58 -11.33 22.99
CA GLN A 108 15.93 -11.66 23.42
C GLN A 108 16.94 -10.52 23.17
N ARG A 109 16.48 -9.33 22.78
CA ARG A 109 17.30 -8.14 22.52
C ARG A 109 18.31 -8.33 21.37
N ARG A 110 18.03 -9.28 20.45
CA ARG A 110 18.76 -9.52 19.20
C ARG A 110 17.97 -8.99 18.02
N ARG A 111 18.62 -8.76 16.88
CA ARG A 111 17.94 -8.45 15.63
C ARG A 111 16.78 -9.43 15.41
N ILE A 112 15.62 -8.91 15.07
CA ILE A 112 14.44 -9.74 14.82
C ILE A 112 14.67 -10.64 13.59
N THR A 113 14.16 -11.86 13.62
CA THR A 113 14.26 -12.79 12.49
C THR A 113 13.02 -12.72 11.61
N GLN A 114 13.16 -13.12 10.34
CA GLN A 114 12.02 -13.25 9.41
C GLN A 114 10.91 -14.12 10.02
N ARG A 115 11.31 -15.25 10.62
CA ARG A 115 10.37 -16.18 11.26
C ARG A 115 9.58 -15.53 12.39
N ALA A 116 10.23 -14.71 13.22
CA ALA A 116 9.56 -13.98 14.29
C ALA A 116 8.52 -12.97 13.74
N VAL A 117 8.85 -12.26 12.66
CA VAL A 117 7.92 -11.35 11.98
C VAL A 117 6.73 -12.11 11.37
N GLU A 118 6.97 -13.24 10.72
CA GLU A 118 5.90 -14.09 10.18
C GLU A 118 4.93 -14.58 11.27
N LEU A 119 5.47 -15.05 12.39
CA LEU A 119 4.69 -15.51 13.53
C LEU A 119 3.91 -14.36 14.19
N MET A 120 4.51 -13.18 14.28
CA MET A 120 3.85 -11.97 14.79
C MET A 120 2.66 -11.58 13.90
N VAL A 121 2.85 -11.49 12.58
CA VAL A 121 1.77 -11.18 11.63
C VAL A 121 0.67 -12.23 11.70
N LYS A 122 1.03 -13.52 11.75
CA LYS A 122 0.08 -14.63 11.89
C LYS A 122 -0.73 -14.53 13.18
N LYS A 123 -0.08 -14.24 14.32
CA LYS A 123 -0.72 -14.07 15.63
C LYS A 123 -1.86 -13.04 15.55
N TYR A 124 -1.59 -11.84 15.10
CA TYR A 124 -2.61 -10.78 15.03
C TYR A 124 -3.67 -11.06 13.95
N ALA A 125 -3.28 -11.67 12.84
CA ALA A 125 -4.23 -12.05 11.80
C ALA A 125 -5.29 -13.06 12.29
N MET A 126 -4.89 -14.01 13.11
CA MET A 126 -5.81 -15.00 13.70
C MET A 126 -6.84 -14.37 14.64
N LEU A 127 -6.51 -13.26 15.31
CA LEU A 127 -7.44 -12.53 16.18
C LEU A 127 -8.55 -11.82 15.39
N VAL A 128 -8.26 -11.45 14.13
CA VAL A 128 -9.14 -10.60 13.32
C VAL A 128 -9.97 -11.40 12.33
N VAL A 129 -9.39 -12.47 11.77
CA VAL A 129 -10.02 -13.30 10.71
C VAL A 129 -9.70 -14.78 10.95
N PRO A 130 -10.36 -15.44 11.92
CA PRO A 130 -10.04 -16.82 12.31
C PRO A 130 -10.17 -17.82 11.18
N LEU A 131 -11.07 -17.60 10.23
CA LEU A 131 -11.48 -18.57 9.20
C LEU A 131 -11.01 -18.27 7.79
N LYS A 132 -10.36 -17.14 7.50
CA LYS A 132 -9.97 -16.76 6.13
C LYS A 132 -8.48 -16.55 5.97
N LYS A 133 -7.94 -17.23 4.94
CA LYS A 133 -6.63 -17.06 4.26
C LYS A 133 -5.47 -16.54 5.13
N ARG A 134 -4.42 -17.32 5.16
CA ARG A 134 -3.13 -17.04 5.80
C ARG A 134 -2.63 -15.62 5.51
N MET A 135 -2.82 -14.70 6.44
CA MET A 135 -2.15 -13.40 6.39
C MET A 135 -0.66 -13.61 6.65
N SER A 136 0.17 -12.96 5.88
CA SER A 136 1.63 -13.06 5.94
C SER A 136 2.26 -11.72 5.54
N PRO A 137 3.54 -11.48 5.80
CA PRO A 137 4.24 -10.31 5.30
C PRO A 137 4.11 -10.12 3.79
N HIS A 138 4.14 -11.22 3.02
CA HIS A 138 3.90 -11.19 1.58
C HIS A 138 2.51 -10.65 1.23
N LYS A 139 1.48 -11.01 2.00
CA LYS A 139 0.11 -10.50 1.77
C LYS A 139 0.00 -9.01 2.10
N LEU A 140 0.71 -8.52 3.13
CA LEU A 140 0.80 -7.09 3.44
C LEU A 140 1.45 -6.30 2.30
N ARG A 141 2.55 -6.82 1.76
CA ARG A 141 3.21 -6.27 0.57
C ARG A 141 2.30 -6.26 -0.66
N SER A 142 1.53 -7.34 -0.90
CA SER A 142 0.53 -7.38 -1.97
C SER A 142 -0.58 -6.34 -1.77
N THR A 143 -0.96 -6.07 -0.52
CA THR A 143 -1.93 -5.01 -0.20
C THR A 143 -1.37 -3.63 -0.54
N TYR A 144 -0.11 -3.33 -0.16
CA TYR A 144 0.58 -2.10 -0.58
C TYR A 144 0.55 -1.93 -2.09
N ALA A 145 0.94 -2.97 -2.83
CA ALA A 145 0.97 -2.93 -4.28
C ALA A 145 -0.41 -2.68 -4.91
N THR A 146 -1.46 -3.30 -4.35
CA THR A 146 -2.84 -3.06 -4.80
C THR A 146 -3.27 -1.62 -4.54
N ASN A 147 -3.00 -1.10 -3.35
CA ASN A 147 -3.33 0.28 -3.00
C ASN A 147 -2.57 1.28 -3.88
N LEU A 148 -1.28 1.05 -4.13
CA LEU A 148 -0.46 1.89 -5.00
C LEU A 148 -1.00 1.88 -6.43
N TYR A 149 -1.33 0.71 -6.98
CA TYR A 149 -1.94 0.62 -8.30
C TYR A 149 -3.30 1.31 -8.39
N GLN A 150 -4.14 1.16 -7.35
CA GLN A 150 -5.45 1.86 -7.30
C GLN A 150 -5.31 3.38 -7.26
N ALA A 151 -4.26 3.88 -6.61
CA ALA A 151 -4.02 5.32 -6.47
C ALA A 151 -3.35 5.95 -7.69
N THR A 152 -2.50 5.21 -8.41
CA THR A 152 -1.65 5.76 -9.48
C THR A 152 -2.01 5.26 -10.86
N GLU A 153 -2.70 4.10 -10.95
CA GLU A 153 -3.00 3.39 -12.19
C GLU A 153 -1.76 2.98 -13.01
N ASP A 154 -0.57 3.17 -12.45
CA ASP A 154 0.72 2.92 -13.09
C ASP A 154 1.32 1.59 -12.62
N ILE A 155 1.30 0.59 -13.52
CA ILE A 155 1.85 -0.73 -13.27
C ILE A 155 3.39 -0.73 -13.22
N TYR A 156 4.04 0.19 -13.94
CA TYR A 156 5.48 0.31 -13.96
C TYR A 156 5.98 0.88 -12.64
N LEU A 157 5.31 1.91 -12.12
CA LEU A 157 5.60 2.46 -10.79
C LEU A 157 5.42 1.40 -9.69
N VAL A 158 4.37 0.56 -9.77
CA VAL A 158 4.18 -0.56 -8.82
C VAL A 158 5.31 -1.58 -8.93
N ALA A 159 5.73 -1.94 -10.14
CA ALA A 159 6.82 -2.90 -10.36
C ALA A 159 8.15 -2.35 -9.82
N GLU A 160 8.44 -1.09 -10.06
CA GLU A 160 9.62 -0.39 -9.55
C GLU A 160 9.63 -0.33 -8.02
N ALA A 161 8.55 0.14 -7.40
CA ALA A 161 8.39 0.21 -5.94
C ALA A 161 8.59 -1.16 -5.28
N LEU A 162 8.06 -2.21 -5.91
CA LEU A 162 8.28 -3.58 -5.46
C LEU A 162 9.67 -4.13 -5.81
N GLY A 163 10.43 -3.49 -6.69
CA GLY A 163 11.70 -4.00 -7.20
C GLY A 163 11.54 -5.35 -7.89
N HIS A 164 10.58 -5.43 -8.76
CA HIS A 164 10.43 -6.55 -9.69
C HIS A 164 11.28 -6.27 -10.91
N SER A 165 12.20 -7.18 -11.24
CA SER A 165 13.02 -7.10 -12.45
C SER A 165 12.20 -7.32 -13.73
N ASP A 166 11.05 -8.00 -13.62
CA ASP A 166 10.13 -8.25 -14.72
C ASP A 166 8.73 -7.70 -14.37
N VAL A 167 8.31 -6.68 -15.12
CA VAL A 167 6.99 -6.04 -15.02
C VAL A 167 5.86 -7.04 -15.29
N ASN A 168 6.09 -8.09 -16.09
CA ASN A 168 5.07 -9.10 -16.37
C ASN A 168 4.63 -9.84 -15.10
N THR A 169 5.51 -9.99 -14.12
CA THR A 169 5.16 -10.55 -12.80
C THR A 169 4.10 -9.69 -12.11
N THR A 170 4.21 -8.38 -12.20
CA THR A 170 3.24 -7.43 -11.66
C THR A 170 1.97 -7.41 -12.52
N ARG A 171 2.09 -7.33 -13.84
CA ARG A 171 0.98 -7.28 -14.78
C ARG A 171 -0.02 -8.43 -14.64
N LYS A 172 0.47 -9.67 -14.45
CA LYS A 172 -0.40 -10.86 -14.25
C LYS A 172 -1.33 -10.73 -13.05
N HIS A 173 -0.92 -10.03 -11.99
CA HIS A 173 -1.73 -9.83 -10.79
C HIS A 173 -2.84 -8.78 -10.98
N TYR A 174 -2.69 -7.86 -11.93
CA TYR A 174 -3.60 -6.73 -12.14
C TYR A 174 -4.38 -6.81 -13.46
N ALA A 175 -4.20 -7.87 -14.26
CA ALA A 175 -4.89 -8.04 -15.54
C ALA A 175 -6.41 -7.95 -15.44
N SER A 176 -7.00 -8.57 -14.42
CA SER A 176 -8.45 -8.52 -14.20
C SER A 176 -8.99 -7.12 -13.86
N MET A 177 -8.16 -6.26 -13.22
CA MET A 177 -8.54 -4.87 -12.93
C MET A 177 -8.47 -4.01 -14.20
N SER A 178 -7.52 -4.32 -15.09
CA SER A 178 -7.39 -3.67 -16.40
C SER A 178 -8.60 -3.99 -17.31
N ASP A 179 -9.08 -5.23 -17.31
CA ASP A 179 -10.25 -5.65 -18.11
C ASP A 179 -11.54 -4.95 -17.67
N ALA A 180 -11.76 -4.77 -16.38
CA ALA A 180 -12.91 -4.05 -15.86
C ALA A 180 -12.92 -2.58 -16.32
N ARG A 181 -11.74 -1.94 -16.37
CA ARG A 181 -11.57 -0.57 -16.83
C ARG A 181 -11.75 -0.43 -18.35
N MET A 182 -11.26 -1.39 -19.14
CA MET A 182 -11.49 -1.39 -20.58
C MET A 182 -12.98 -1.44 -20.92
N ARG A 183 -13.76 -2.23 -20.17
CA ARG A 183 -15.22 -2.27 -20.33
C ARG A 183 -15.84 -0.91 -19.98
N GLN A 184 -15.46 -0.32 -18.86
CA GLN A 184 -15.97 0.99 -18.44
C GLN A 184 -15.58 2.10 -19.44
N ALA A 185 -14.36 2.09 -19.98
CA ALA A 185 -13.94 3.04 -21.01
C ALA A 185 -14.70 2.85 -22.32
N ALA A 186 -14.99 1.59 -22.71
CA ALA A 186 -15.80 1.29 -23.88
C ALA A 186 -17.24 1.85 -23.75
N ASP A 187 -17.84 1.72 -22.56
CA ASP A 187 -19.17 2.28 -22.29
C ASP A 187 -19.20 3.82 -22.42
N HIS A 188 -18.14 4.50 -21.95
CA HIS A 188 -18.03 5.96 -22.12
C HIS A 188 -17.84 6.39 -23.57
N THR A 189 -17.11 5.61 -24.38
CA THR A 189 -16.91 5.92 -25.81
C THR A 189 -18.21 5.79 -26.60
N HIS A 190 -19.06 4.82 -26.26
CA HIS A 190 -20.37 4.64 -26.89
C HIS A 190 -21.35 5.77 -26.57
N LEU A 191 -21.32 6.31 -25.35
CA LEU A 191 -22.18 7.44 -24.96
C LEU A 191 -21.81 8.74 -25.67
N GLN A 192 -20.54 8.98 -25.97
CA GLN A 192 -20.10 10.16 -26.71
C GLN A 192 -20.53 10.11 -28.16
N MET A 193 -20.54 8.95 -28.84
CA MET A 193 -21.03 8.82 -30.23
C MET A 193 -22.55 9.04 -30.36
N ALA A 194 -23.34 8.65 -29.37
CA ALA A 194 -24.76 8.84 -29.36
C ALA A 194 -25.20 10.32 -29.24
N HIS A 195 -24.34 11.18 -28.68
CA HIS A 195 -24.61 12.60 -28.54
C HIS A 195 -24.30 13.41 -29.80
N ASP A 196 -23.38 12.97 -30.67
CA ASP A 196 -23.05 13.69 -31.92
C ASP A 196 -24.08 13.43 -33.05
N GLU A 197 -24.79 12.28 -33.04
CA GLU A 197 -25.82 12.00 -34.03
C GLU A 197 -27.15 12.77 -33.82
N SER A 198 -27.37 13.28 -32.57
CA SER A 198 -28.59 14.08 -32.29
C SER A 198 -28.47 15.58 -32.61
N ALA A 199 -27.27 16.07 -32.99
CA ALA A 199 -27.04 17.48 -33.30
C ALA A 199 -27.10 17.82 -34.80
N SER A 200 -27.32 16.82 -35.68
CA SER A 200 -27.24 17.04 -37.15
C SER A 200 -28.57 17.00 -37.90
N GLN A 201 -29.70 17.02 -37.19
CA GLN A 201 -31.03 16.97 -37.86
C GLN A 201 -31.94 18.11 -37.42
N ASP A 202 -31.50 19.36 -37.53
CA ASP A 202 -32.44 20.46 -37.51
C ASP A 202 -31.87 21.68 -38.30
N SER A 203 -31.82 21.56 -39.61
CA SER A 203 -31.72 22.70 -40.50
C SER A 203 -32.11 22.31 -41.93
N THR A 204 -33.39 22.21 -42.22
CA THR A 204 -33.89 22.45 -43.57
C THR A 204 -35.39 22.74 -43.52
N ILE A 205 -35.73 23.80 -44.26
CA ILE A 205 -37.03 24.13 -44.85
C ILE A 205 -37.96 25.00 -44.01
N GLU A 206 -37.96 26.29 -44.30
CA GLU A 206 -39.23 26.97 -44.58
C GLU A 206 -39.06 27.89 -45.79
N ASP A 207 -39.94 27.58 -46.70
CA ASP A 207 -39.98 28.04 -48.04
C ASP A 207 -40.78 29.33 -48.15
N SER A 208 -40.39 30.14 -49.09
CA SER A 208 -41.05 31.28 -49.82
C SER A 208 -42.53 31.42 -49.63
N LYS A 209 -43.03 32.68 -49.45
CA LYS A 209 -44.29 33.20 -49.91
C LYS A 209 -44.13 34.59 -50.58
N PRO A 210 -44.86 34.88 -51.63
CA PRO A 210 -44.60 35.98 -52.57
C PRO A 210 -45.22 37.32 -52.12
N ILE A 211 -44.61 38.36 -52.62
CA ILE A 211 -45.05 39.77 -52.60
C ILE A 211 -46.30 39.96 -53.37
N THR A 212 -47.29 40.57 -52.77
CA THR A 212 -48.41 41.25 -53.55
C THR A 212 -48.38 42.74 -53.16
N GLU A 213 -48.38 43.51 -54.28
CA GLU A 213 -48.62 44.96 -54.32
C GLU A 213 -49.93 45.34 -53.60
N HIS A 214 -49.91 46.31 -52.82
CA HIS A 214 -50.80 47.48 -52.66
C HIS A 214 -50.60 48.12 -51.30
N ASP A 215 -50.04 49.26 -51.19
CA ASP A 215 -50.68 50.53 -50.96
C ASP A 215 -49.69 51.68 -50.79
N LEU A 216 -49.71 52.47 -51.82
CA LEU A 216 -49.34 53.86 -51.77
C LEU A 216 -50.37 54.66 -50.95
N LYS A 217 -49.91 55.26 -49.85
CA LYS A 217 -50.15 56.69 -49.58
C LYS A 217 -49.34 57.12 -48.38
#